data_2a010e0a298020fd100040ed730d30ec
#
_entry.id   2a010e0a298020fd100040ed730d30ec
#
_cell.length_a   1.000
_cell.length_b   1.000
_cell.length_c   1.000
_cell.angle_alpha   90.00
_cell.angle_beta   90.00
_cell.angle_gamma   90.00
#
_symmetry.space_group_name_H-M   'P 1'
#
loop_
_entity.id
_entity.type
_entity.pdbx_description
1 polymer ?
#
loop_
_entity_poly.entity_id
_entity_poly.type
_entity_poly.pdbx_seq_one_letter_code
_entity_poly.pdbx_strand_id
1 'polypeptide(L)'
;MTRWAVMTPRRDAGRLDSRLRVVLLAVVVLAVAVAVPLVAQTPAQVPVLDGIAAHYRDAARLWRPRLLPIAQQLYMVLASLEFAVSGAIWTLRRDSLDDIAAKFLLKFTLVAFLLAFITSFATWIPPIVNGFAAAGERAIGSSVTVSPSGIIDIGRQTALTVLNTLDVGVMLRNPAMALFGALAALLIAIAYIVIAAELVLALIESYVVLGGGVLFLGFAAFRGTAAFADNLIAYTFGVGVKVFLLYLIVGLGAQIAKSWIPLIQASTFFGPTSPLLEVVGGALIFAILTVRVPGRVAGRLSGHASVGIAHALRALT
;
A
#
# COMPACT_ATOMS: atom_id res chain seq x y z
N MET A 1 -79.55 22.91 -6.32
CA MET A 1 -78.70 23.49 -5.25
C MET A 1 -77.87 22.37 -4.66
N THR A 2 -76.65 22.15 -5.24
CA THR A 2 -75.71 21.09 -4.83
C THR A 2 -74.53 21.76 -4.17
N ARG A 3 -74.41 21.54 -2.86
CA ARG A 3 -73.23 22.00 -2.06
C ARG A 3 -72.07 21.09 -2.31
N TRP A 4 -71.00 21.64 -2.88
CA TRP A 4 -69.69 20.99 -2.95
C TRP A 4 -68.97 21.21 -1.60
N ALA A 5 -68.74 20.14 -0.84
CA ALA A 5 -67.90 20.14 0.34
C ALA A 5 -66.43 20.17 -0.11
N VAL A 6 -65.76 21.26 0.17
CA VAL A 6 -64.30 21.39 -0.03
C VAL A 6 -63.60 20.56 1.06
N MET A 7 -63.02 19.41 0.64
CA MET A 7 -62.16 18.56 1.47
C MET A 7 -60.79 19.24 1.58
N THR A 8 -60.53 19.88 2.71
CA THR A 8 -59.18 20.36 3.03
C THR A 8 -58.28 19.17 3.31
N PRO A 9 -57.10 19.05 2.67
CA PRO A 9 -56.15 17.99 3.00
C PRO A 9 -55.57 18.24 4.39
N ARG A 10 -55.78 17.28 5.29
CA ARG A 10 -55.27 17.22 6.64
C ARG A 10 -53.74 17.21 6.60
N ARG A 11 -53.11 18.28 7.06
CA ARG A 11 -51.64 18.42 7.26
C ARG A 11 -51.24 17.56 8.47
N ASP A 12 -51.05 16.26 8.26
CA ASP A 12 -50.45 15.36 9.23
C ASP A 12 -48.99 15.04 8.87
N ALA A 13 -48.31 15.97 8.21
CA ALA A 13 -46.88 15.88 7.93
C ALA A 13 -46.09 16.70 8.98
N GLY A 14 -45.88 16.17 10.19
CA GLY A 14 -45.06 16.91 11.16
C GLY A 14 -44.84 16.31 12.54
N ARG A 15 -45.35 15.14 12.82
CA ARG A 15 -45.00 14.43 14.07
C ARG A 15 -44.35 13.10 13.73
N LEU A 16 -43.04 13.11 13.54
CA LEU A 16 -42.26 11.90 13.75
C LEU A 16 -42.64 11.37 15.15
N ASP A 17 -43.17 10.16 15.18
CA ASP A 17 -43.64 9.50 16.37
C ASP A 17 -42.57 9.61 17.46
N SER A 18 -42.94 9.98 18.68
CA SER A 18 -42.00 10.19 19.80
C SER A 18 -41.09 8.97 20.00
N ARG A 19 -41.59 7.77 19.69
CA ARG A 19 -40.84 6.52 19.69
C ARG A 19 -39.72 6.48 18.62
N LEU A 20 -39.99 7.00 17.41
CA LEU A 20 -39.01 7.08 16.33
C LEU A 20 -37.88 8.07 16.66
N ARG A 21 -38.19 9.18 17.33
CA ARG A 21 -37.19 10.14 17.84
C ARG A 21 -36.32 9.53 18.93
N VAL A 22 -36.92 8.77 19.85
CA VAL A 22 -36.16 8.09 20.92
C VAL A 22 -35.28 7.00 20.35
N VAL A 23 -35.72 6.20 19.37
CA VAL A 23 -34.91 5.18 18.69
C VAL A 23 -33.79 5.82 17.90
N LEU A 24 -34.04 6.91 17.15
CA LEU A 24 -33.00 7.65 16.44
C LEU A 24 -31.97 8.24 17.41
N LEU A 25 -32.39 8.80 18.52
CA LEU A 25 -31.50 9.33 19.55
C LEU A 25 -30.68 8.22 20.20
N ALA A 26 -31.26 7.06 20.49
CA ALA A 26 -30.57 5.90 21.02
C ALA A 26 -29.52 5.35 20.01
N VAL A 27 -29.85 5.30 18.72
CA VAL A 27 -28.91 4.88 17.66
C VAL A 27 -27.77 5.89 17.52
N VAL A 28 -28.06 7.19 17.57
CA VAL A 28 -27.03 8.25 17.53
C VAL A 28 -26.12 8.17 18.75
N VAL A 29 -26.68 8.03 19.95
CA VAL A 29 -25.91 7.89 21.19
C VAL A 29 -25.05 6.63 21.14
N LEU A 30 -25.59 5.52 20.64
CA LEU A 30 -24.87 4.27 20.48
C LEU A 30 -23.75 4.41 19.43
N ALA A 31 -24.05 5.04 18.29
CA ALA A 31 -23.06 5.29 17.23
C ALA A 31 -21.92 6.21 17.73
N VAL A 32 -22.25 7.27 18.46
CA VAL A 32 -21.27 8.17 19.09
C VAL A 32 -20.52 7.45 20.20
N ALA A 33 -21.21 6.68 21.06
CA ALA A 33 -20.57 5.90 22.13
C ALA A 33 -19.61 4.82 21.64
N VAL A 34 -19.84 4.27 20.43
CA VAL A 34 -18.95 3.33 19.77
C VAL A 34 -17.83 4.05 18.99
N ALA A 35 -18.15 5.15 18.32
CA ALA A 35 -17.19 5.90 17.50
C ALA A 35 -16.17 6.68 18.37
N VAL A 36 -16.61 7.30 19.46
CA VAL A 36 -15.74 8.10 20.35
C VAL A 36 -14.60 7.28 20.98
N PRO A 37 -14.77 6.09 21.57
CA PRO A 37 -13.67 5.32 22.09
C PRO A 37 -12.79 4.72 20.99
N LEU A 38 -13.35 4.44 19.78
CA LEU A 38 -12.57 3.97 18.64
C LEU A 38 -11.59 5.04 18.11
N VAL A 39 -11.98 6.31 18.22
CA VAL A 39 -11.25 7.46 17.69
C VAL A 39 -10.46 8.21 18.80
N ALA A 40 -10.89 8.10 20.07
CA ALA A 40 -10.35 8.84 21.21
C ALA A 40 -9.14 8.17 21.89
N GLN A 41 -8.52 7.14 21.28
CA GLN A 41 -7.32 6.52 21.85
C GLN A 41 -6.17 7.53 21.92
N THR A 42 -5.69 7.75 23.13
CA THR A 42 -4.62 8.70 23.46
C THR A 42 -3.31 8.38 22.76
N PRO A 43 -2.52 9.39 22.33
CA PRO A 43 -1.31 9.23 21.53
C PRO A 43 -0.09 8.64 22.25
N ALA A 44 -0.25 8.05 23.44
CA ALA A 44 0.86 7.48 24.23
C ALA A 44 1.12 5.99 23.93
N GLN A 45 0.47 5.39 22.96
CA GLN A 45 0.73 4.00 22.60
C GLN A 45 1.77 3.94 21.47
N VAL A 46 2.75 3.04 21.64
CA VAL A 46 3.69 2.64 20.60
C VAL A 46 2.93 2.52 19.26
N PRO A 47 3.38 3.18 18.21
CA PRO A 47 2.66 3.16 16.93
C PRO A 47 2.60 1.73 16.39
N VAL A 48 1.46 1.06 16.60
CA VAL A 48 1.29 -0.37 16.36
C VAL A 48 1.63 -0.73 14.92
N LEU A 49 1.17 0.06 13.95
CA LEU A 49 1.42 -0.21 12.53
C LEU A 49 2.89 0.00 12.16
N ASP A 50 3.53 1.03 12.70
CA ASP A 50 4.96 1.26 12.49
C ASP A 50 5.77 0.14 13.18
N GLY A 51 5.30 -0.35 14.33
CA GLY A 51 5.86 -1.50 15.03
C GLY A 51 5.79 -2.78 14.20
N ILE A 52 4.64 -3.07 13.58
CA ILE A 52 4.48 -4.21 12.67
C ILE A 52 5.47 -4.10 11.51
N ALA A 53 5.53 -2.97 10.84
CA ALA A 53 6.47 -2.75 9.73
C ALA A 53 7.93 -2.90 10.18
N ALA A 54 8.28 -2.40 11.37
CA ALA A 54 9.62 -2.54 11.94
C ALA A 54 9.97 -4.01 12.22
N HIS A 55 9.06 -4.80 12.80
CA HIS A 55 9.29 -6.23 13.02
C HIS A 55 9.56 -6.99 11.71
N TYR A 56 8.80 -6.74 10.66
CA TYR A 56 9.06 -7.36 9.34
C TYR A 56 10.40 -6.91 8.74
N ARG A 57 10.76 -5.64 8.88
CA ARG A 57 12.06 -5.12 8.45
C ARG A 57 13.21 -5.82 9.16
N ASP A 58 13.11 -5.96 10.48
CA ASP A 58 14.15 -6.57 11.29
C ASP A 58 14.22 -8.09 11.03
N ALA A 59 13.10 -8.77 10.87
CA ALA A 59 13.04 -10.15 10.45
C ALA A 59 13.70 -10.36 9.07
N ALA A 60 13.41 -9.51 8.09
CA ALA A 60 13.99 -9.57 6.75
C ALA A 60 15.53 -9.44 6.76
N ARG A 61 16.07 -8.62 7.68
CA ARG A 61 17.52 -8.52 7.88
C ARG A 61 18.13 -9.83 8.37
N LEU A 62 17.39 -10.62 9.15
CA LEU A 62 17.84 -11.92 9.66
C LEU A 62 17.64 -13.06 8.64
N TRP A 63 16.62 -12.99 7.79
CA TRP A 63 16.36 -14.01 6.77
C TRP A 63 17.43 -14.03 5.70
N ARG A 64 17.89 -12.89 5.24
CA ARG A 64 18.86 -12.75 4.16
C ARG A 64 20.14 -13.53 4.38
N PRO A 65 20.89 -13.35 5.49
CA PRO A 65 22.13 -14.10 5.72
C PRO A 65 21.90 -15.61 5.89
N ARG A 66 20.70 -16.02 6.27
CA ARG A 66 20.34 -17.45 6.41
C ARG A 66 19.97 -18.07 5.07
N LEU A 67 19.33 -17.32 4.17
CA LEU A 67 18.88 -17.80 2.86
C LEU A 67 19.97 -17.71 1.79
N LEU A 68 20.93 -16.80 1.93
CA LEU A 68 22.00 -16.60 0.96
C LEU A 68 22.84 -17.88 0.72
N PRO A 69 23.30 -18.63 1.74
CA PRO A 69 24.04 -19.88 1.51
C PRO A 69 23.20 -20.93 0.77
N ILE A 70 21.88 -21.00 1.08
CA ILE A 70 20.95 -21.92 0.42
C ILE A 70 20.80 -21.54 -1.06
N ALA A 71 20.64 -20.24 -1.35
CA ALA A 71 20.56 -19.72 -2.71
C ALA A 71 21.85 -20.01 -3.51
N GLN A 72 23.02 -19.82 -2.90
CA GLN A 72 24.31 -20.13 -3.51
C GLN A 72 24.46 -21.63 -3.79
N GLN A 73 24.06 -22.49 -2.85
CA GLN A 73 24.11 -23.93 -3.01
C GLN A 73 23.21 -24.39 -4.16
N LEU A 74 21.96 -23.89 -4.20
CA LEU A 74 21.03 -24.11 -5.30
C LEU A 74 21.60 -23.65 -6.63
N TYR A 75 22.20 -22.44 -6.64
CA TYR A 75 22.85 -21.87 -7.82
C TYR A 75 23.95 -22.79 -8.35
N MET A 76 24.84 -23.29 -7.50
CA MET A 76 25.95 -24.14 -7.91
C MET A 76 25.48 -25.47 -8.50
N VAL A 77 24.43 -26.09 -7.91
CA VAL A 77 23.81 -27.32 -8.45
C VAL A 77 23.21 -27.06 -9.83
N LEU A 78 22.46 -25.96 -9.99
CA LEU A 78 21.84 -25.59 -11.26
C LEU A 78 22.87 -25.15 -12.32
N ALA A 79 23.96 -24.51 -11.90
CA ALA A 79 25.09 -24.19 -12.79
C ALA A 79 25.75 -25.45 -13.34
N SER A 80 25.99 -26.44 -12.49
CA SER A 80 26.55 -27.73 -12.92
C SER A 80 25.64 -28.44 -13.94
N LEU A 81 24.32 -28.42 -13.67
CA LEU A 81 23.33 -28.96 -14.62
C LEU A 81 23.35 -28.19 -15.95
N GLU A 82 23.43 -26.85 -15.91
CA GLU A 82 23.48 -26.00 -17.10
C GLU A 82 24.71 -26.29 -17.96
N PHE A 83 25.88 -26.49 -17.33
CA PHE A 83 27.13 -26.87 -18.05
C PHE A 83 27.00 -28.27 -18.65
N ALA A 84 26.47 -29.24 -17.90
CA ALA A 84 26.27 -30.60 -18.40
C ALA A 84 25.34 -30.64 -19.65
N VAL A 85 24.19 -29.96 -19.57
CA VAL A 85 23.24 -29.87 -20.69
C VAL A 85 23.86 -29.13 -21.88
N SER A 86 24.58 -28.05 -21.62
CA SER A 86 25.25 -27.28 -22.72
C SER A 86 26.32 -28.08 -23.40
N GLY A 87 27.18 -28.79 -22.63
CA GLY A 87 28.20 -29.65 -23.19
C GLY A 87 27.62 -30.78 -24.04
N ALA A 88 26.52 -31.40 -23.61
CA ALA A 88 25.77 -32.38 -24.40
C ALA A 88 25.29 -31.77 -25.73
N ILE A 89 24.70 -30.57 -25.70
CA ILE A 89 24.22 -29.90 -26.92
C ILE A 89 25.38 -29.58 -27.88
N TRP A 90 26.50 -29.04 -27.40
CA TRP A 90 27.65 -28.71 -28.25
C TRP A 90 28.22 -29.96 -28.91
N THR A 91 28.30 -31.06 -28.17
CA THR A 91 28.75 -32.36 -28.68
C THR A 91 27.81 -32.88 -29.76
N LEU A 92 26.51 -32.83 -29.54
CA LEU A 92 25.50 -33.27 -30.50
C LEU A 92 25.47 -32.42 -31.77
N ARG A 93 25.75 -31.12 -31.66
CA ARG A 93 25.85 -30.20 -32.82
C ARG A 93 27.16 -30.36 -33.63
N ARG A 94 28.13 -31.15 -33.11
CA ARG A 94 29.44 -31.31 -33.72
C ARG A 94 30.20 -30.00 -33.86
N ASP A 95 30.06 -29.08 -32.89
CA ASP A 95 30.77 -27.82 -32.87
C ASP A 95 32.30 -28.09 -32.87
N SER A 96 33.10 -27.19 -33.47
CA SER A 96 34.57 -27.28 -33.43
C SER A 96 35.08 -27.08 -32.00
N LEU A 97 36.24 -27.58 -31.67
CA LEU A 97 36.86 -27.41 -30.34
C LEU A 97 37.04 -25.94 -29.99
N ASP A 98 37.39 -25.10 -30.95
CA ASP A 98 37.58 -23.66 -30.78
C ASP A 98 36.23 -22.98 -30.46
N ASP A 99 35.15 -23.37 -31.15
CA ASP A 99 33.79 -22.86 -30.88
C ASP A 99 33.31 -23.26 -29.49
N ILE A 100 33.56 -24.54 -29.12
CA ILE A 100 33.20 -25.03 -27.78
C ILE A 100 33.96 -24.26 -26.71
N ALA A 101 35.25 -24.02 -26.89
CA ALA A 101 36.05 -23.27 -25.93
C ALA A 101 35.55 -21.83 -25.78
N ALA A 102 35.24 -21.14 -26.89
CA ALA A 102 34.71 -19.79 -26.87
C ALA A 102 33.34 -19.72 -26.17
N LYS A 103 32.41 -20.62 -26.50
CA LYS A 103 31.09 -20.71 -25.87
C LYS A 103 31.18 -21.05 -24.38
N PHE A 104 32.06 -21.95 -24.00
CA PHE A 104 32.32 -22.30 -22.61
C PHE A 104 32.83 -21.10 -21.82
N LEU A 105 33.79 -20.35 -22.34
CA LEU A 105 34.37 -19.19 -21.68
C LEU A 105 33.29 -18.08 -21.47
N LEU A 106 32.52 -17.79 -22.50
CA LEU A 106 31.43 -16.81 -22.40
C LEU A 106 30.35 -17.24 -21.38
N LYS A 107 29.99 -18.52 -21.41
CA LYS A 107 29.01 -19.07 -20.46
C LYS A 107 29.52 -19.06 -19.02
N PHE A 108 30.81 -19.46 -18.84
CA PHE A 108 31.47 -19.41 -17.54
C PHE A 108 31.50 -17.97 -16.99
N THR A 109 31.84 -16.99 -17.83
CA THR A 109 31.84 -15.57 -17.45
C THR A 109 30.45 -15.11 -17.02
N LEU A 110 29.40 -15.47 -17.77
CA LEU A 110 28.03 -15.13 -17.43
C LEU A 110 27.61 -15.75 -16.09
N VAL A 111 27.88 -17.04 -15.90
CA VAL A 111 27.55 -17.76 -14.65
C VAL A 111 28.35 -17.16 -13.47
N ALA A 112 29.65 -16.87 -13.64
CA ALA A 112 30.44 -16.23 -12.62
C ALA A 112 29.92 -14.82 -12.26
N PHE A 113 29.54 -14.02 -13.28
CA PHE A 113 28.94 -12.72 -13.08
C PHE A 113 27.63 -12.80 -12.30
N LEU A 114 26.72 -13.74 -12.65
CA LEU A 114 25.46 -13.94 -11.94
C LEU A 114 25.71 -14.39 -10.49
N LEU A 115 26.70 -15.23 -10.22
CA LEU A 115 27.07 -15.60 -8.86
C LEU A 115 27.56 -14.39 -8.06
N ALA A 116 28.41 -13.55 -8.66
CA ALA A 116 28.85 -12.30 -8.04
C ALA A 116 27.65 -11.35 -7.78
N PHE A 117 26.69 -11.29 -8.69
CA PHE A 117 25.46 -10.52 -8.50
C PHE A 117 24.63 -11.03 -7.32
N ILE A 118 24.45 -12.36 -7.17
CA ILE A 118 23.74 -12.97 -6.05
C ILE A 118 24.40 -12.63 -4.72
N THR A 119 25.73 -12.76 -4.65
CA THR A 119 26.50 -12.45 -3.43
C THR A 119 26.40 -10.98 -3.05
N SER A 120 26.36 -10.10 -4.04
CA SER A 120 26.27 -8.64 -3.86
C SER A 120 24.83 -8.10 -3.77
N PHE A 121 23.81 -8.93 -4.01
CA PHE A 121 22.40 -8.55 -3.98
C PHE A 121 22.01 -7.83 -2.68
N ALA A 122 22.52 -8.33 -1.57
CA ALA A 122 22.30 -7.76 -0.24
C ALA A 122 22.81 -6.32 -0.09
N THR A 123 23.82 -5.94 -0.86
CA THR A 123 24.46 -4.62 -0.79
C THR A 123 23.82 -3.62 -1.74
N TRP A 124 23.37 -4.07 -2.91
CA TRP A 124 22.93 -3.15 -3.98
C TRP A 124 21.42 -2.92 -4.02
N ILE A 125 20.63 -3.95 -3.81
CA ILE A 125 19.18 -3.85 -4.01
C ILE A 125 18.45 -3.06 -2.90
N PRO A 126 18.77 -3.25 -1.59
CA PRO A 126 18.09 -2.48 -0.54
C PRO A 126 18.27 -0.96 -0.68
N PRO A 127 19.47 -0.42 -0.99
CA PRO A 127 19.61 1.01 -1.25
C PRO A 127 18.75 1.52 -2.41
N ILE A 128 18.55 0.71 -3.47
CA ILE A 128 17.70 1.09 -4.60
C ILE A 128 16.24 1.22 -4.14
N VAL A 129 15.70 0.20 -3.47
CA VAL A 129 14.31 0.20 -2.98
C VAL A 129 14.08 1.31 -1.93
N ASN A 130 15.02 1.47 -1.01
CA ASN A 130 14.97 2.55 -0.02
C ASN A 130 15.11 3.94 -0.68
N GLY A 131 15.86 4.03 -1.80
CA GLY A 131 15.98 5.23 -2.61
C GLY A 131 14.65 5.67 -3.20
N PHE A 132 13.79 4.75 -3.62
CA PHE A 132 12.43 5.05 -4.07
C PHE A 132 11.58 5.64 -2.95
N ALA A 133 11.62 5.08 -1.75
CA ALA A 133 10.92 5.63 -0.58
C ALA A 133 11.43 7.04 -0.25
N ALA A 134 12.76 7.20 -0.16
CA ALA A 134 13.38 8.50 0.11
C ALA A 134 13.11 9.55 -0.99
N ALA A 135 13.01 9.14 -2.25
CA ALA A 135 12.62 10.03 -3.35
C ALA A 135 11.16 10.49 -3.18
N GLY A 136 10.25 9.59 -2.79
CA GLY A 136 8.87 9.93 -2.48
C GLY A 136 8.76 10.93 -1.33
N GLU A 137 9.46 10.70 -0.22
CA GLU A 137 9.51 11.63 0.92
C GLU A 137 10.05 13.01 0.53
N ARG A 138 11.15 13.06 -0.22
CA ARG A 138 11.74 14.32 -0.66
C ARG A 138 10.83 15.11 -1.61
N ALA A 139 10.10 14.41 -2.48
CA ALA A 139 9.19 15.05 -3.44
C ALA A 139 8.02 15.77 -2.76
N ILE A 140 7.58 15.29 -1.59
CA ILE A 140 6.49 15.88 -0.81
C ILE A 140 6.97 17.10 -0.02
N GLY A 141 8.26 17.18 0.28
CA GLY A 141 8.83 18.19 1.18
C GLY A 141 8.68 17.82 2.66
N SER A 142 9.38 18.55 3.52
CA SER A 142 9.57 18.21 4.94
C SER A 142 8.35 18.46 5.85
N SER A 143 7.19 18.81 5.31
CA SER A 143 6.02 19.23 6.11
C SER A 143 5.22 18.07 6.74
N VAL A 144 5.40 16.85 6.26
CA VAL A 144 4.65 15.67 6.73
C VAL A 144 5.54 14.43 6.74
N THR A 145 5.74 13.85 7.92
CA THR A 145 6.33 12.52 8.02
C THR A 145 5.29 11.49 7.61
N VAL A 146 5.52 10.81 6.49
CA VAL A 146 4.62 9.76 6.00
C VAL A 146 4.93 8.47 6.73
N SER A 147 4.18 8.20 7.80
CA SER A 147 4.23 6.92 8.51
C SER A 147 2.83 6.33 8.62
N PRO A 148 2.69 4.99 8.65
CA PRO A 148 1.39 4.33 8.79
C PRO A 148 0.58 4.82 9.99
N SER A 149 1.20 4.93 11.15
CA SER A 149 0.55 5.42 12.37
C SER A 149 0.22 6.90 12.29
N GLY A 150 1.08 7.71 11.65
CA GLY A 150 0.83 9.13 11.42
C GLY A 150 -0.39 9.38 10.53
N ILE A 151 -0.64 8.50 9.55
CA ILE A 151 -1.82 8.57 8.69
C ILE A 151 -3.10 8.27 9.47
N ILE A 152 -3.09 7.25 10.34
CA ILE A 152 -4.23 6.98 11.24
C ILE A 152 -4.48 8.19 12.14
N ASP A 153 -3.43 8.84 12.64
CA ASP A 153 -3.59 10.00 13.52
C ASP A 153 -4.22 11.19 12.80
N ILE A 154 -3.86 11.45 11.54
CA ILE A 154 -4.52 12.45 10.69
C ILE A 154 -6.00 12.11 10.51
N GLY A 155 -6.33 10.87 10.19
CA GLY A 155 -7.72 10.40 10.07
C GLY A 155 -8.50 10.56 11.37
N ARG A 156 -7.89 10.18 12.49
CA ARG A 156 -8.46 10.36 13.83
C ARG A 156 -8.72 11.83 14.16
N GLN A 157 -7.73 12.70 13.93
CA GLN A 157 -7.90 14.14 14.16
C GLN A 157 -9.03 14.72 13.31
N THR A 158 -9.09 14.36 12.02
CA THR A 158 -10.16 14.82 11.11
C THR A 158 -11.52 14.34 11.58
N ALA A 159 -11.66 13.04 11.94
CA ALA A 159 -12.90 12.47 12.43
C ALA A 159 -13.34 13.08 13.78
N LEU A 160 -12.41 13.28 14.71
CA LEU A 160 -12.69 13.95 15.99
C LEU A 160 -13.10 15.40 15.78
N THR A 161 -12.50 16.11 14.84
CA THR A 161 -12.91 17.49 14.53
C THR A 161 -14.36 17.53 14.04
N VAL A 162 -14.80 16.58 13.21
CA VAL A 162 -16.20 16.44 12.81
C VAL A 162 -17.09 16.15 14.01
N LEU A 163 -16.71 15.21 14.89
CA LEU A 163 -17.51 14.88 16.10
C LEU A 163 -17.60 16.04 17.10
N ASN A 164 -16.54 16.81 17.26
CA ASN A 164 -16.51 17.96 18.18
C ASN A 164 -17.39 19.12 17.69
N THR A 165 -17.74 19.18 16.41
CA THR A 165 -18.74 20.16 15.91
C THR A 165 -20.18 19.75 16.19
N LEU A 166 -20.40 18.50 16.65
CA LEU A 166 -21.69 17.98 17.09
C LEU A 166 -21.91 18.35 18.58
N ASP A 167 -22.27 19.60 18.86
CA ASP A 167 -22.62 20.02 20.20
C ASP A 167 -23.93 19.35 20.66
N VAL A 168 -24.09 19.17 21.98
CA VAL A 168 -25.30 18.62 22.59
C VAL A 168 -26.55 19.37 22.14
N GLY A 169 -26.44 20.70 21.95
CA GLY A 169 -27.51 21.53 21.42
C GLY A 169 -27.94 21.14 19.99
N VAL A 170 -26.96 20.79 19.13
CA VAL A 170 -27.24 20.31 17.75
C VAL A 170 -27.86 18.92 17.80
N MET A 171 -27.40 18.02 18.65
CA MET A 171 -27.94 16.66 18.81
C MET A 171 -29.43 16.69 19.25
N LEU A 172 -29.77 17.56 20.19
CA LEU A 172 -31.14 17.67 20.69
C LEU A 172 -32.08 18.34 19.68
N ARG A 173 -31.61 19.36 18.96
CA ARG A 173 -32.43 20.11 17.99
C ARG A 173 -32.58 19.38 16.65
N ASN A 174 -31.55 18.67 16.21
CA ASN A 174 -31.56 18.00 14.92
C ASN A 174 -30.82 16.64 14.98
N PRO A 175 -31.43 15.58 15.54
CA PRO A 175 -30.83 14.28 15.73
C PRO A 175 -30.42 13.61 14.40
N ALA A 176 -31.12 13.92 13.30
CA ALA A 176 -30.72 13.40 11.98
C ALA A 176 -29.37 13.95 11.55
N MET A 177 -29.09 15.24 11.78
CA MET A 177 -27.81 15.86 11.44
C MET A 177 -26.68 15.34 12.31
N ALA A 178 -26.95 15.06 13.58
CA ALA A 178 -25.98 14.40 14.45
C ALA A 178 -25.62 12.99 13.97
N LEU A 179 -26.61 12.22 13.49
CA LEU A 179 -26.39 10.90 12.91
C LEU A 179 -25.54 10.98 11.63
N PHE A 180 -25.83 11.92 10.73
CA PHE A 180 -25.03 12.14 9.52
C PHE A 180 -23.58 12.52 9.84
N GLY A 181 -23.35 13.40 10.82
CA GLY A 181 -22.01 13.77 11.27
C GLY A 181 -21.24 12.60 11.87
N ALA A 182 -21.87 11.79 12.71
CA ALA A 182 -21.26 10.60 13.29
C ALA A 182 -20.91 9.55 12.20
N LEU A 183 -21.81 9.33 11.23
CA LEU A 183 -21.54 8.44 10.10
C LEU A 183 -20.40 8.98 9.21
N ALA A 184 -20.35 10.28 8.97
CA ALA A 184 -19.27 10.92 8.23
C ALA A 184 -17.92 10.75 8.92
N ALA A 185 -17.85 10.98 10.24
CA ALA A 185 -16.64 10.75 11.01
C ALA A 185 -16.16 9.29 10.96
N LEU A 186 -17.10 8.34 11.03
CA LEU A 186 -16.79 6.91 10.89
C LEU A 186 -16.24 6.57 9.51
N LEU A 187 -16.85 7.09 8.43
CA LEU A 187 -16.39 6.86 7.05
C LEU A 187 -15.00 7.46 6.83
N ILE A 188 -14.72 8.64 7.36
CA ILE A 188 -13.38 9.27 7.33
C ILE A 188 -12.39 8.37 8.05
N ALA A 189 -12.68 7.91 9.27
CA ALA A 189 -11.80 7.04 10.03
C ALA A 189 -11.48 5.74 9.26
N ILE A 190 -12.49 5.08 8.69
CA ILE A 190 -12.32 3.87 7.88
C ILE A 190 -11.45 4.15 6.66
N ALA A 191 -11.66 5.25 5.95
CA ALA A 191 -10.87 5.63 4.78
C ALA A 191 -9.38 5.73 5.15
N TYR A 192 -9.04 6.40 6.25
CA TYR A 192 -7.65 6.56 6.69
C TYR A 192 -7.03 5.26 7.23
N ILE A 193 -7.83 4.37 7.85
CA ILE A 193 -7.36 3.02 8.22
C ILE A 193 -6.98 2.23 6.96
N VAL A 194 -7.78 2.29 5.90
CA VAL A 194 -7.47 1.63 4.61
C VAL A 194 -6.20 2.20 3.99
N ILE A 195 -6.01 3.51 4.00
CA ILE A 195 -4.79 4.17 3.49
C ILE A 195 -3.56 3.71 4.27
N ALA A 196 -3.63 3.72 5.60
CA ALA A 196 -2.54 3.29 6.46
C ALA A 196 -2.21 1.81 6.28
N ALA A 197 -3.23 0.95 6.14
CA ALA A 197 -3.07 -0.47 5.89
C ALA A 197 -2.35 -0.74 4.56
N GLU A 198 -2.73 -0.03 3.47
CA GLU A 198 -2.06 -0.18 2.17
C GLU A 198 -0.58 0.24 2.24
N LEU A 199 -0.26 1.30 2.98
CA LEU A 199 1.12 1.72 3.19
C LEU A 199 1.93 0.66 3.97
N VAL A 200 1.37 0.09 5.06
CA VAL A 200 2.00 -1.00 5.83
C VAL A 200 2.23 -2.21 4.94
N LEU A 201 1.21 -2.63 4.18
CA LEU A 201 1.31 -3.79 3.29
C LEU A 201 2.41 -3.61 2.25
N ALA A 202 2.53 -2.44 1.63
CA ALA A 202 3.59 -2.18 0.66
C ALA A 202 4.99 -2.18 1.30
N LEU A 203 5.13 -1.65 2.52
CA LEU A 203 6.39 -1.71 3.27
C LEU A 203 6.76 -3.16 3.61
N ILE A 204 5.80 -3.95 4.13
CA ILE A 204 6.02 -5.36 4.42
C ILE A 204 6.39 -6.13 3.15
N GLU A 205 5.67 -5.91 2.04
CA GLU A 205 5.96 -6.49 0.73
C GLU A 205 7.42 -6.21 0.33
N SER A 206 7.88 -4.96 0.48
CA SER A 206 9.26 -4.59 0.18
C SER A 206 10.28 -5.34 1.06
N TYR A 207 10.01 -5.47 2.36
CA TYR A 207 10.90 -6.18 3.29
C TYR A 207 10.95 -7.69 3.01
N VAL A 208 9.80 -8.31 2.70
CA VAL A 208 9.73 -9.74 2.36
C VAL A 208 10.52 -10.02 1.08
N VAL A 209 10.39 -9.16 0.06
CA VAL A 209 11.13 -9.30 -1.20
C VAL A 209 12.63 -9.10 -0.98
N LEU A 210 13.02 -8.10 -0.21
CA LEU A 210 14.43 -7.83 0.10
C LEU A 210 15.08 -8.89 1.00
N GLY A 211 14.31 -9.50 1.91
CA GLY A 211 14.80 -10.52 2.83
C GLY A 211 14.76 -11.93 2.26
N GLY A 212 13.63 -12.31 1.65
CA GLY A 212 13.36 -13.66 1.16
C GLY A 212 13.68 -13.87 -0.32
N GLY A 213 13.64 -12.81 -1.12
CA GLY A 213 13.82 -12.88 -2.57
C GLY A 213 15.16 -13.43 -3.01
N VAL A 214 16.23 -13.30 -2.21
CA VAL A 214 17.55 -13.83 -2.52
C VAL A 214 17.52 -15.32 -2.90
N LEU A 215 16.59 -16.10 -2.34
CA LEU A 215 16.45 -17.52 -2.66
C LEU A 215 16.13 -17.75 -4.14
N PHE A 216 15.28 -16.91 -4.73
CA PHE A 216 14.87 -17.04 -6.13
C PHE A 216 16.00 -16.68 -7.11
N LEU A 217 17.01 -15.93 -6.68
CA LEU A 217 18.20 -15.69 -7.48
C LEU A 217 19.04 -16.96 -7.67
N GLY A 218 18.95 -17.92 -6.75
CA GLY A 218 19.58 -19.22 -6.91
C GLY A 218 19.16 -19.96 -8.18
N PHE A 219 17.97 -19.67 -8.71
CA PHE A 219 17.47 -20.25 -9.97
C PHE A 219 18.07 -19.62 -11.25
N ALA A 220 18.86 -18.56 -11.13
CA ALA A 220 19.43 -17.84 -12.28
C ALA A 220 20.43 -18.66 -13.11
N ALA A 221 21.02 -19.72 -12.55
CA ALA A 221 22.08 -20.48 -13.17
C ALA A 221 21.64 -21.38 -14.33
N PHE A 222 20.38 -21.82 -14.34
CA PHE A 222 19.85 -22.78 -15.31
C PHE A 222 18.81 -22.15 -16.20
N ARG A 223 18.97 -22.27 -17.53
CA ARG A 223 18.05 -21.69 -18.54
C ARG A 223 16.57 -22.05 -18.37
N GLY A 224 16.27 -23.19 -17.78
CA GLY A 224 14.91 -23.66 -17.52
C GLY A 224 14.22 -22.94 -16.36
N THR A 225 15.01 -22.46 -15.40
CA THR A 225 14.52 -21.84 -14.16
C THR A 225 14.90 -20.35 -14.03
N ALA A 226 15.76 -19.82 -14.91
CA ALA A 226 16.25 -18.45 -14.85
C ALA A 226 15.12 -17.40 -14.88
N ALA A 227 13.95 -17.72 -15.44
CA ALA A 227 12.78 -16.86 -15.41
C ALA A 227 12.32 -16.49 -13.99
N PHE A 228 12.56 -17.35 -12.98
CA PHE A 228 12.24 -17.00 -11.59
C PHE A 228 13.11 -15.84 -11.08
N ALA A 229 14.38 -15.82 -11.43
CA ALA A 229 15.29 -14.74 -11.09
C ALA A 229 14.96 -13.45 -11.85
N ASP A 230 14.67 -13.54 -13.15
CA ASP A 230 14.23 -12.41 -13.97
C ASP A 230 12.96 -11.77 -13.39
N ASN A 231 11.96 -12.58 -13.05
CA ASN A 231 10.71 -12.11 -12.47
C ASN A 231 10.91 -11.49 -11.08
N LEU A 232 11.80 -12.03 -10.24
CA LEU A 232 12.12 -11.45 -8.95
C LEU A 232 12.70 -10.05 -9.09
N ILE A 233 13.66 -9.86 -10.00
CA ILE A 233 14.31 -8.56 -10.21
C ILE A 233 13.24 -7.55 -10.68
N ALA A 234 12.43 -7.90 -11.68
CA ALA A 234 11.36 -7.06 -12.17
C ALA A 234 10.34 -6.72 -11.05
N TYR A 235 9.95 -7.70 -10.25
CA TYR A 235 9.05 -7.51 -9.12
C TYR A 235 9.63 -6.59 -8.04
N THR A 236 10.92 -6.73 -7.73
CA THR A 236 11.62 -5.89 -6.75
C THR A 236 11.59 -4.41 -7.15
N PHE A 237 11.84 -4.11 -8.43
CA PHE A 237 11.68 -2.76 -8.95
C PHE A 237 10.23 -2.29 -8.89
N GLY A 238 9.27 -3.15 -9.24
CA GLY A 238 7.84 -2.85 -9.15
C GLY A 238 7.41 -2.47 -7.73
N VAL A 239 7.87 -3.21 -6.72
CA VAL A 239 7.61 -2.89 -5.31
C VAL A 239 8.24 -1.54 -4.92
N GLY A 240 9.47 -1.24 -5.37
CA GLY A 240 10.09 0.06 -5.16
C GLY A 240 9.25 1.20 -5.74
N VAL A 241 8.79 1.07 -6.98
CA VAL A 241 7.90 2.05 -7.64
C VAL A 241 6.56 2.17 -6.89
N LYS A 242 5.98 1.05 -6.45
CA LYS A 242 4.74 1.06 -5.64
C LYS A 242 4.90 1.87 -4.37
N VAL A 243 5.98 1.64 -3.63
CA VAL A 243 6.31 2.39 -2.40
C VAL A 243 6.49 3.87 -2.71
N PHE A 244 7.25 4.23 -3.74
CA PHE A 244 7.44 5.62 -4.17
C PHE A 244 6.11 6.34 -4.43
N LEU A 245 5.22 5.72 -5.22
CA LEU A 245 3.91 6.29 -5.54
C LEU A 245 3.01 6.41 -4.32
N LEU A 246 3.08 5.43 -3.41
CA LEU A 246 2.35 5.50 -2.14
C LEU A 246 2.80 6.70 -1.31
N TYR A 247 4.10 6.92 -1.17
CA TYR A 247 4.61 8.09 -0.46
C TYR A 247 4.11 9.39 -1.08
N LEU A 248 4.14 9.51 -2.42
CA LEU A 248 3.63 10.70 -3.12
C LEU A 248 2.14 10.93 -2.86
N ILE A 249 1.31 9.91 -3.08
CA ILE A 249 -0.15 10.01 -2.92
C ILE A 249 -0.51 10.29 -1.47
N VAL A 250 0.04 9.50 -0.54
CA VAL A 250 -0.27 9.61 0.89
C VAL A 250 0.23 10.93 1.47
N GLY A 251 1.43 11.36 1.09
CA GLY A 251 1.98 12.62 1.56
C GLY A 251 1.20 13.84 1.08
N LEU A 252 0.85 13.89 -0.21
CA LEU A 252 -0.01 14.94 -0.74
C LEU A 252 -1.40 14.92 -0.11
N GLY A 253 -2.00 13.74 0.01
CA GLY A 253 -3.31 13.57 0.65
C GLY A 253 -3.32 14.01 2.11
N ALA A 254 -2.23 13.74 2.86
CA ALA A 254 -2.08 14.20 4.23
C ALA A 254 -1.99 15.74 4.35
N GLN A 255 -1.35 16.41 3.38
CA GLN A 255 -1.34 17.88 3.32
C GLN A 255 -2.74 18.44 3.05
N ILE A 256 -3.46 17.86 2.08
CA ILE A 256 -4.84 18.23 1.75
C ILE A 256 -5.76 18.01 2.97
N ALA A 257 -5.63 16.87 3.66
CA ALA A 257 -6.43 16.57 4.84
C ALA A 257 -6.26 17.58 5.98
N LYS A 258 -5.04 18.07 6.19
CA LYS A 258 -4.80 19.14 7.17
C LYS A 258 -5.52 20.44 6.82
N SER A 259 -5.70 20.75 5.53
CA SER A 259 -6.46 21.94 5.10
C SER A 259 -7.97 21.82 5.34
N TRP A 260 -8.49 20.61 5.55
CA TRP A 260 -9.92 20.39 5.87
C TRP A 260 -10.27 20.74 7.32
N ILE A 261 -9.29 20.68 8.25
CA ILE A 261 -9.53 20.95 9.68
C ILE A 261 -10.18 22.32 9.90
N PRO A 262 -9.66 23.45 9.37
CA PRO A 262 -10.31 24.76 9.52
C PRO A 262 -11.68 24.83 8.82
N LEU A 263 -11.87 24.11 7.71
CA LEU A 263 -13.17 24.04 7.04
C LEU A 263 -14.23 23.35 7.90
N ILE A 264 -13.85 22.26 8.58
CA ILE A 264 -14.72 21.50 9.50
C ILE A 264 -15.06 22.36 10.73
N GLN A 265 -14.12 23.14 11.23
CA GLN A 265 -14.32 24.01 12.40
C GLN A 265 -15.15 25.25 12.11
N ALA A 266 -15.39 25.59 10.86
CA ALA A 266 -16.23 26.72 10.50
C ALA A 266 -17.66 26.54 10.96
N SER A 267 -18.32 27.60 11.45
CA SER A 267 -19.69 27.58 11.98
C SER A 267 -20.75 27.11 10.96
N THR A 268 -20.42 27.16 9.67
CA THR A 268 -21.28 26.76 8.54
C THR A 268 -21.14 25.27 8.17
N PHE A 269 -20.28 24.51 8.86
CA PHE A 269 -20.01 23.11 8.49
C PHE A 269 -21.26 22.23 8.38
N PHE A 270 -22.25 22.45 9.22
CA PHE A 270 -23.58 21.76 9.16
C PHE A 270 -24.70 22.62 8.56
N GLY A 271 -24.39 23.73 7.91
CA GLY A 271 -25.35 24.61 7.24
C GLY A 271 -25.86 24.04 5.89
N PRO A 272 -26.72 24.80 5.19
CA PRO A 272 -27.25 24.40 3.88
C PRO A 272 -26.19 24.21 2.80
N THR A 273 -25.03 24.83 2.97
CA THR A 273 -23.85 24.76 2.09
C THR A 273 -22.72 23.94 2.74
N SER A 274 -23.07 22.90 3.47
CA SER A 274 -22.10 22.11 4.26
C SER A 274 -21.05 21.43 3.38
N PRO A 275 -19.75 21.59 3.66
CA PRO A 275 -18.68 20.87 2.98
C PRO A 275 -18.50 19.43 3.46
N LEU A 276 -19.38 18.92 4.34
CA LEU A 276 -19.27 17.59 4.93
C LEU A 276 -19.16 16.48 3.90
N LEU A 277 -20.01 16.50 2.86
CA LEU A 277 -19.98 15.53 1.78
C LEU A 277 -18.69 15.63 0.94
N GLU A 278 -18.14 16.84 0.77
CA GLU A 278 -16.89 17.04 0.04
C GLU A 278 -15.71 16.46 0.83
N VAL A 279 -15.67 16.66 2.14
CA VAL A 279 -14.62 16.11 3.02
C VAL A 279 -14.71 14.58 3.07
N VAL A 280 -15.88 14.01 3.24
CA VAL A 280 -16.09 12.56 3.22
C VAL A 280 -15.75 11.98 1.85
N GLY A 281 -16.25 12.60 0.78
CA GLY A 281 -15.98 12.20 -0.59
C GLY A 281 -14.48 12.27 -0.91
N GLY A 282 -13.81 13.34 -0.48
CA GLY A 282 -12.36 13.51 -0.60
C GLY A 282 -11.58 12.41 0.10
N ALA A 283 -11.94 12.06 1.34
CA ALA A 283 -11.32 10.96 2.09
C ALA A 283 -11.50 9.60 1.40
N LEU A 284 -12.70 9.32 0.88
CA LEU A 284 -12.99 8.08 0.14
C LEU A 284 -12.24 8.02 -1.20
N ILE A 285 -12.21 9.12 -1.97
CA ILE A 285 -11.45 9.19 -3.22
C ILE A 285 -9.97 8.96 -2.94
N PHE A 286 -9.45 9.56 -1.87
CA PHE A 286 -8.07 9.41 -1.46
C PHE A 286 -7.74 7.95 -1.09
N ALA A 287 -8.61 7.25 -0.35
CA ALA A 287 -8.48 5.82 -0.08
C ALA A 287 -8.48 4.99 -1.37
N ILE A 288 -9.40 5.27 -2.30
CA ILE A 288 -9.48 4.56 -3.59
C ILE A 288 -8.21 4.79 -4.42
N LEU A 289 -7.69 6.02 -4.47
CA LEU A 289 -6.46 6.36 -5.18
C LEU A 289 -5.27 5.57 -4.61
N THR A 290 -5.14 5.54 -3.28
CA THR A 290 -4.05 4.84 -2.58
C THR A 290 -4.05 3.35 -2.86
N VAL A 291 -5.23 2.71 -2.89
CA VAL A 291 -5.36 1.27 -3.16
C VAL A 291 -5.15 0.94 -4.65
N ARG A 292 -5.67 1.77 -5.56
CA ARG A 292 -5.74 1.38 -6.98
C ARG A 292 -4.56 1.85 -7.82
N VAL A 293 -4.01 3.03 -7.57
CA VAL A 293 -3.04 3.65 -8.49
C VAL A 293 -1.66 3.03 -8.38
N PRO A 294 -1.06 2.88 -7.17
CA PRO A 294 0.32 2.39 -7.06
C PRO A 294 0.51 1.00 -7.65
N GLY A 295 -0.39 0.06 -7.32
CA GLY A 295 -0.31 -1.31 -7.83
C GLY A 295 -0.45 -1.41 -9.36
N ARG A 296 -1.33 -0.62 -9.97
CA ARG A 296 -1.52 -0.62 -11.43
C ARG A 296 -0.32 -0.05 -12.18
N VAL A 297 0.24 1.05 -11.68
CA VAL A 297 1.40 1.70 -12.31
C VAL A 297 2.64 0.83 -12.13
N ALA A 298 2.88 0.33 -10.91
CA ALA A 298 3.99 -0.58 -10.63
C ALA A 298 3.92 -1.84 -11.51
N GLY A 299 2.76 -2.48 -11.63
CA GLY A 299 2.58 -3.67 -12.45
C GLY A 299 2.83 -3.44 -13.95
N ARG A 300 2.50 -2.26 -14.48
CA ARG A 300 2.81 -1.92 -15.88
C ARG A 300 4.29 -1.65 -16.10
N LEU A 301 4.96 -1.01 -15.17
CA LEU A 301 6.38 -0.70 -15.28
C LEU A 301 7.26 -1.94 -15.08
N SER A 302 6.90 -2.82 -14.13
CA SER A 302 7.65 -4.05 -13.86
C SER A 302 7.43 -5.14 -14.91
N GLY A 303 6.26 -5.19 -15.55
CA GLY A 303 5.93 -6.22 -16.54
C GLY A 303 6.79 -6.20 -17.81
N HIS A 304 7.54 -5.13 -18.05
CA HIS A 304 8.45 -4.99 -19.21
C HIS A 304 9.94 -5.04 -18.81
N ALA A 305 10.25 -5.08 -17.51
CA ALA A 305 11.61 -5.07 -16.99
C ALA A 305 12.13 -6.50 -16.80
N SER A 306 12.39 -7.24 -17.87
CA SER A 306 13.15 -8.50 -17.78
C SER A 306 14.63 -8.23 -18.05
N VAL A 307 15.52 -8.76 -17.20
CA VAL A 307 16.98 -8.69 -17.41
C VAL A 307 17.41 -9.62 -18.55
N GLY A 308 16.57 -10.59 -18.91
CA GLY A 308 16.79 -11.51 -20.01
C GLY A 308 17.84 -12.57 -19.71
N ILE A 309 18.03 -12.95 -18.45
CA ILE A 309 19.00 -13.98 -18.03
C ILE A 309 18.74 -15.29 -18.78
N ALA A 310 17.48 -15.71 -18.87
CA ALA A 310 17.08 -16.91 -19.60
C ALA A 310 17.44 -16.82 -21.10
N HIS A 311 17.32 -15.66 -21.72
CA HIS A 311 17.70 -15.43 -23.10
C HIS A 311 19.22 -15.48 -23.29
N ALA A 312 19.97 -14.82 -22.40
CA ALA A 312 21.44 -14.85 -22.44
C ALA A 312 22.00 -16.27 -22.31
N LEU A 313 21.46 -17.07 -21.38
CA LEU A 313 21.87 -18.47 -21.20
C LEU A 313 21.55 -19.34 -22.43
N ARG A 314 20.41 -19.11 -23.10
CA ARG A 314 20.02 -19.84 -24.33
C ARG A 314 20.85 -19.45 -25.53
N ALA A 315 21.23 -18.18 -25.67
CA ALA A 315 22.03 -17.69 -26.78
C ALA A 315 23.42 -18.30 -26.83
N LEU A 316 23.93 -18.81 -25.70
CA LEU A 316 25.26 -19.44 -25.57
C LEU A 316 25.20 -20.99 -25.69
N THR A 317 24.11 -21.52 -26.18
CA THR A 317 23.93 -22.96 -26.48
C THR A 317 23.61 -23.16 -27.95
#